data_3346fc745f6bfc93af1df23e04ed0e7e
#
_entry.id   3346fc745f6bfc93af1df23e04ed0e7e
#
_cell.length_a   1.000
_cell.length_b   1.000
_cell.length_c   1.000
_cell.angle_alpha   90.00
_cell.angle_beta   90.00
_cell.angle_gamma   90.00
#
_symmetry.space_group_name_H-M   'P 1'
#
loop_
_entity.id
_entity.type
_entity.pdbx_description
1 polymer ?
#
loop_
_entity_poly.entity_id
_entity_poly.type
_entity_poly.pdbx_seq_one_letter_code
_entity_poly.pdbx_strand_id
1 'polypeptide(L)'
;MDEVTLKVKNMYEKYPYPSSNIVNVAIGNRVKRDLKERNFRLEGLTVLDAGCGTGEKAISLAKAFPNCKVIGWDITENSLKKARLLADAEKVKNVEFEHVDLIQVDVEKNKDRFDLIISWGVIHHLVDSVKGLKNLGSCLKRDGLMYVLVYGLLALETYEVKLFREVIHTLLPDNEFTYEKGIRVAQEIKNLSKMVNISPWKDFIMRIKWFLDRDVDKKQILWQIIKNFGKAKYSSTYDIGLVDLFLHAHEKEYNIDLVLDDVEKAGLRFIDSIDMPKDIAEISQSKYLKELFDKLDRRNQLKILERLSNAGHHLFCVKRP
;
A
#
# COMPACT_ATOMS: atom_id res chain seq x y z
N MET A 1 10.27 -20.26 8.30
CA MET A 1 9.31 -19.11 8.26
C MET A 1 9.12 -18.65 9.69
N ASP A 2 9.25 -17.36 9.96
CA ASP A 2 9.01 -16.77 11.28
C ASP A 2 7.50 -16.69 11.59
N GLU A 3 7.17 -16.44 12.87
CA GLU A 3 5.79 -16.45 13.34
C GLU A 3 4.92 -15.33 12.70
N VAL A 4 5.49 -14.16 12.46
CA VAL A 4 4.77 -13.03 11.84
C VAL A 4 4.42 -13.36 10.40
N THR A 5 5.41 -13.81 9.62
CA THR A 5 5.21 -14.24 8.22
C THR A 5 4.16 -15.36 8.14
N LEU A 6 4.17 -16.31 9.10
CA LEU A 6 3.18 -17.39 9.14
C LEU A 6 1.77 -16.84 9.43
N LYS A 7 1.61 -15.88 10.36
CA LYS A 7 0.32 -15.23 10.65
C LYS A 7 -0.23 -14.50 9.42
N VAL A 8 0.61 -13.71 8.73
CA VAL A 8 0.24 -13.00 7.50
C VAL A 8 -0.16 -13.98 6.39
N LYS A 9 0.64 -15.03 6.18
CA LYS A 9 0.32 -16.09 5.22
C LYS A 9 -1.03 -16.74 5.52
N ASN A 10 -1.26 -17.19 6.74
CA ASN A 10 -2.50 -17.86 7.14
C ASN A 10 -3.73 -16.96 6.98
N MET A 11 -3.58 -15.66 7.26
CA MET A 11 -4.63 -14.67 7.02
C MET A 11 -5.01 -14.62 5.54
N TYR A 12 -4.04 -14.46 4.62
CA TYR A 12 -4.30 -14.37 3.18
C TYR A 12 -4.65 -15.72 2.54
N GLU A 13 -4.22 -16.85 3.11
CA GLU A 13 -4.72 -18.17 2.68
C GLU A 13 -6.24 -18.29 2.92
N LYS A 14 -6.73 -17.75 4.03
CA LYS A 14 -8.15 -17.77 4.39
C LYS A 14 -8.95 -16.65 3.69
N TYR A 15 -8.35 -15.47 3.56
CA TYR A 15 -8.94 -14.26 3.00
C TYR A 15 -8.11 -13.70 1.85
N PRO A 16 -8.04 -14.38 0.68
CA PRO A 16 -7.22 -13.95 -0.45
C PRO A 16 -7.62 -12.56 -0.95
N TYR A 17 -6.65 -11.63 -1.00
CA TYR A 17 -6.87 -10.23 -1.36
C TYR A 17 -6.17 -9.89 -2.69
N PRO A 18 -6.72 -8.95 -3.51
CA PRO A 18 -8.06 -8.39 -3.42
C PRO A 18 -9.15 -9.42 -3.76
N SER A 19 -10.40 -9.18 -3.28
CA SER A 19 -11.53 -10.07 -3.56
C SER A 19 -12.23 -9.77 -4.90
N SER A 20 -11.77 -8.76 -5.61
CA SER A 20 -12.33 -8.34 -6.88
C SER A 20 -12.04 -9.37 -7.98
N ASN A 21 -13.08 -9.69 -8.77
CA ASN A 21 -12.92 -10.44 -10.02
C ASN A 21 -12.80 -9.48 -11.24
N ILE A 22 -12.55 -8.20 -11.00
CA ILE A 22 -12.48 -7.17 -12.03
C ILE A 22 -11.04 -6.65 -12.10
N VAL A 23 -10.43 -6.72 -13.27
CA VAL A 23 -9.10 -6.18 -13.52
C VAL A 23 -9.16 -4.68 -13.78
N ASN A 24 -8.60 -3.90 -12.87
CA ASN A 24 -8.47 -2.46 -13.05
C ASN A 24 -7.27 -2.14 -13.96
N VAL A 25 -7.52 -1.93 -15.23
CA VAL A 25 -6.47 -1.61 -16.23
C VAL A 25 -5.78 -0.26 -16.00
N ALA A 26 -6.32 0.61 -15.16
CA ALA A 26 -5.72 1.92 -14.89
C ALA A 26 -4.34 1.81 -14.22
N ILE A 27 -4.12 0.75 -13.42
CA ILE A 27 -2.84 0.51 -12.73
C ILE A 27 -1.70 0.30 -13.75
N GLY A 28 -1.86 -0.65 -14.66
CA GLY A 28 -0.87 -0.93 -15.70
C GLY A 28 -0.63 0.28 -16.61
N ASN A 29 -1.69 1.00 -16.99
CA ASN A 29 -1.60 2.21 -17.78
C ASN A 29 -0.87 3.35 -17.07
N ARG A 30 -1.06 3.50 -15.75
CA ARG A 30 -0.31 4.48 -14.92
C ARG A 30 1.18 4.19 -14.95
N VAL A 31 1.57 2.93 -14.68
CA VAL A 31 2.98 2.51 -14.73
C VAL A 31 3.56 2.75 -16.12
N LYS A 32 2.84 2.37 -17.18
CA LYS A 32 3.29 2.59 -18.56
C LYS A 32 3.51 4.06 -18.90
N ARG A 33 2.65 4.95 -18.40
CA ARG A 33 2.79 6.40 -18.61
C ARG A 33 4.03 6.94 -17.89
N ASP A 34 4.23 6.60 -16.62
CA ASP A 34 5.39 7.04 -15.87
C ASP A 34 6.71 6.53 -16.46
N LEU A 35 6.75 5.28 -16.94
CA LEU A 35 7.91 4.73 -17.64
C LEU A 35 8.21 5.50 -18.95
N LYS A 36 7.17 5.92 -19.69
CA LYS A 36 7.35 6.79 -20.88
C LYS A 36 7.96 8.14 -20.51
N GLU A 37 7.47 8.77 -19.45
CA GLU A 37 7.99 10.05 -18.95
C GLU A 37 9.46 9.94 -18.53
N ARG A 38 9.89 8.75 -18.09
CA ARG A 38 11.30 8.44 -17.73
C ARG A 38 12.16 8.01 -18.93
N ASN A 39 11.61 7.97 -20.13
CA ASN A 39 12.25 7.41 -21.31
C ASN A 39 12.73 5.95 -21.13
N PHE A 40 12.01 5.18 -20.30
CA PHE A 40 12.30 3.78 -20.10
C PHE A 40 11.70 2.94 -21.25
N ARG A 41 12.40 1.87 -21.67
CA ARG A 41 11.87 1.00 -22.71
C ARG A 41 10.57 0.33 -22.26
N LEU A 42 9.69 0.00 -23.20
CA LEU A 42 8.35 -0.54 -22.90
C LEU A 42 8.10 -1.93 -23.51
N GLU A 43 9.05 -2.48 -24.23
CA GLU A 43 8.92 -3.76 -24.91
C GLU A 43 10.02 -4.73 -24.54
N GLY A 44 9.72 -6.01 -24.61
CA GLY A 44 10.66 -7.09 -24.27
C GLY A 44 11.07 -7.11 -22.81
N LEU A 45 10.27 -6.53 -21.90
CA LEU A 45 10.55 -6.51 -20.49
C LEU A 45 10.16 -7.84 -19.82
N THR A 46 10.91 -8.22 -18.81
CA THR A 46 10.47 -9.15 -17.77
C THR A 46 10.05 -8.32 -16.56
N VAL A 47 8.75 -8.35 -16.26
CA VAL A 47 8.11 -7.56 -15.20
C VAL A 47 7.73 -8.48 -14.04
N LEU A 48 8.03 -8.08 -12.81
CA LEU A 48 7.59 -8.74 -11.59
C LEU A 48 6.51 -7.92 -10.88
N ASP A 49 5.40 -8.56 -10.51
CA ASP A 49 4.48 -8.10 -9.48
C ASP A 49 4.77 -8.88 -8.19
N ALA A 50 5.49 -8.26 -7.26
CA ALA A 50 5.95 -8.86 -6.01
C ALA A 50 4.88 -8.69 -4.92
N GLY A 51 4.25 -9.81 -4.52
CA GLY A 51 3.05 -9.85 -3.69
C GLY A 51 1.81 -9.59 -4.53
N CYS A 52 1.63 -10.40 -5.58
CA CYS A 52 0.58 -10.18 -6.58
C CYS A 52 -0.84 -10.50 -6.08
N GLY A 53 -0.99 -11.18 -4.93
CA GLY A 53 -2.28 -11.62 -4.40
C GLY A 53 -3.08 -12.41 -5.43
N THR A 54 -4.34 -12.05 -5.63
CA THR A 54 -5.24 -12.69 -6.61
C THR A 54 -4.99 -12.26 -8.07
N GLY A 55 -3.87 -11.58 -8.36
CA GLY A 55 -3.35 -11.33 -9.72
C GLY A 55 -3.91 -10.11 -10.44
N GLU A 56 -4.78 -9.31 -9.83
CA GLU A 56 -5.41 -8.15 -10.49
C GLU A 56 -4.36 -7.21 -11.11
N LYS A 57 -3.32 -6.86 -10.34
CA LYS A 57 -2.26 -5.93 -10.78
C LYS A 57 -1.36 -6.57 -11.84
N ALA A 58 -0.94 -7.83 -11.64
CA ALA A 58 -0.14 -8.56 -12.61
C ALA A 58 -0.84 -8.66 -13.97
N ILE A 59 -2.14 -8.95 -13.98
CA ILE A 59 -2.96 -9.02 -15.19
C ILE A 59 -3.13 -7.63 -15.82
N SER A 60 -3.32 -6.59 -15.01
CA SER A 60 -3.36 -5.19 -15.49
C SER A 60 -2.06 -4.79 -16.18
N LEU A 61 -0.92 -5.16 -15.60
CA LEU A 61 0.41 -4.96 -16.21
C LEU A 61 0.54 -5.74 -17.51
N ALA A 62 0.14 -7.02 -17.54
CA ALA A 62 0.22 -7.85 -18.72
C ALA A 62 -0.60 -7.30 -19.90
N LYS A 63 -1.79 -6.73 -19.62
CA LYS A 63 -2.61 -6.02 -20.63
C LYS A 63 -1.96 -4.72 -21.10
N ALA A 64 -1.34 -3.96 -20.20
CA ALA A 64 -0.67 -2.70 -20.57
C ALA A 64 0.63 -2.93 -21.36
N PHE A 65 1.29 -4.08 -21.16
CA PHE A 65 2.56 -4.44 -21.75
C PHE A 65 2.46 -5.78 -22.54
N PRO A 66 1.71 -5.83 -23.66
CA PRO A 66 1.42 -7.08 -24.37
C PRO A 66 2.66 -7.79 -24.90
N ASN A 67 3.75 -7.05 -25.20
CA ASN A 67 5.02 -7.58 -25.70
C ASN A 67 6.05 -7.84 -24.58
N CYS A 68 5.60 -7.93 -23.32
CA CYS A 68 6.42 -8.21 -22.16
C CYS A 68 5.98 -9.49 -21.47
N LYS A 69 6.87 -10.12 -20.73
CA LYS A 69 6.54 -11.23 -19.83
C LYS A 69 6.29 -10.66 -18.43
N VAL A 70 5.11 -10.95 -17.86
CA VAL A 70 4.78 -10.57 -16.48
C VAL A 70 4.83 -11.82 -15.61
N ILE A 71 5.40 -11.69 -14.41
CA ILE A 71 5.48 -12.75 -13.42
C ILE A 71 4.89 -12.19 -12.12
N GLY A 72 3.93 -12.89 -11.54
CA GLY A 72 3.38 -12.59 -10.22
C GLY A 72 3.97 -13.51 -9.17
N TRP A 73 4.52 -12.97 -8.10
CA TRP A 73 4.96 -13.72 -6.92
C TRP A 73 4.03 -13.48 -5.75
N ASP A 74 3.64 -14.55 -5.05
CA ASP A 74 2.89 -14.46 -3.80
C ASP A 74 3.25 -15.61 -2.87
N ILE A 75 3.08 -15.41 -1.57
CA ILE A 75 3.37 -16.40 -0.54
C ILE A 75 2.20 -17.39 -0.33
N THR A 76 1.01 -17.10 -0.90
CA THR A 76 -0.22 -17.87 -0.68
C THR A 76 -0.67 -18.60 -1.94
N GLU A 77 -0.81 -19.91 -1.87
CA GLU A 77 -1.22 -20.71 -3.02
C GLU A 77 -2.70 -20.47 -3.38
N ASN A 78 -3.55 -20.18 -2.38
CA ASN A 78 -4.96 -19.86 -2.64
C ASN A 78 -5.13 -18.58 -3.46
N SER A 79 -4.31 -17.54 -3.19
CA SER A 79 -4.28 -16.33 -4.01
C SER A 79 -3.82 -16.65 -5.43
N LEU A 80 -2.74 -17.41 -5.59
CA LEU A 80 -2.19 -17.78 -6.90
C LEU A 80 -3.17 -18.62 -7.73
N LYS A 81 -3.94 -19.53 -7.11
CA LYS A 81 -5.00 -20.28 -7.80
C LYS A 81 -6.05 -19.33 -8.38
N LYS A 82 -6.49 -18.34 -7.59
CA LYS A 82 -7.43 -17.31 -8.06
C LYS A 82 -6.82 -16.45 -9.16
N ALA A 83 -5.55 -16.08 -9.04
CA ALA A 83 -4.83 -15.30 -10.04
C ALA A 83 -4.77 -16.01 -11.40
N ARG A 84 -4.49 -17.31 -11.42
CA ARG A 84 -4.50 -18.13 -12.65
C ARG A 84 -5.90 -18.17 -13.28
N LEU A 85 -6.93 -18.43 -12.48
CA LEU A 85 -8.33 -18.42 -12.96
C LEU A 85 -8.74 -17.06 -13.53
N LEU A 86 -8.32 -15.97 -12.89
CA LEU A 86 -8.61 -14.61 -13.36
C LEU A 86 -7.88 -14.32 -14.69
N ALA A 87 -6.61 -14.73 -14.82
CA ALA A 87 -5.85 -14.56 -16.05
C ALA A 87 -6.48 -15.33 -17.23
N ASP A 88 -6.95 -16.56 -16.99
CA ASP A 88 -7.67 -17.37 -17.98
C ASP A 88 -8.99 -16.71 -18.39
N ALA A 89 -9.79 -16.24 -17.42
CA ALA A 89 -11.05 -15.53 -17.68
C ALA A 89 -10.84 -14.26 -18.50
N GLU A 90 -9.76 -13.51 -18.22
CA GLU A 90 -9.36 -12.29 -18.92
C GLU A 90 -8.60 -12.57 -20.22
N LYS A 91 -8.35 -13.86 -20.57
CA LYS A 91 -7.63 -14.32 -21.77
C LYS A 91 -6.23 -13.72 -21.90
N VAL A 92 -5.54 -13.47 -20.79
CA VAL A 92 -4.20 -12.92 -20.75
C VAL A 92 -3.19 -14.08 -20.71
N LYS A 93 -2.28 -14.13 -21.71
CA LYS A 93 -1.35 -15.24 -21.91
C LYS A 93 0.11 -14.91 -21.54
N ASN A 94 0.43 -13.65 -21.36
CA ASN A 94 1.78 -13.17 -21.06
C ASN A 94 2.00 -12.92 -19.57
N VAL A 95 1.26 -13.63 -18.70
CA VAL A 95 1.42 -13.62 -17.24
C VAL A 95 1.58 -15.03 -16.69
N GLU A 96 2.52 -15.19 -15.77
CA GLU A 96 2.76 -16.43 -15.02
C GLU A 96 2.75 -16.15 -13.53
N PHE A 97 2.45 -17.17 -12.69
CA PHE A 97 2.39 -17.01 -11.24
C PHE A 97 3.25 -18.05 -10.54
N GLU A 98 4.12 -17.59 -9.63
CA GLU A 98 5.07 -18.40 -8.88
C GLU A 98 4.85 -18.24 -7.36
N HIS A 99 4.91 -19.34 -6.60
CA HIS A 99 4.81 -19.33 -5.14
C HIS A 99 6.17 -18.96 -4.55
N VAL A 100 6.30 -17.75 -4.01
CA VAL A 100 7.56 -17.18 -3.50
C VAL A 100 7.32 -16.38 -2.22
N ASP A 101 8.13 -16.66 -1.20
CA ASP A 101 8.26 -15.82 0.00
C ASP A 101 9.34 -14.77 -0.25
N LEU A 102 8.97 -13.47 -0.23
CA LEU A 102 9.89 -12.35 -0.51
C LEU A 102 11.05 -12.26 0.49
N ILE A 103 10.88 -12.79 1.71
CA ILE A 103 11.95 -12.86 2.72
C ILE A 103 12.93 -14.01 2.45
N GLN A 104 12.48 -15.06 1.75
CA GLN A 104 13.26 -16.28 1.49
C GLN A 104 13.52 -16.50 -0.01
N VAL A 105 13.55 -15.41 -0.79
CA VAL A 105 13.86 -15.50 -2.23
C VAL A 105 15.21 -16.17 -2.45
N ASP A 106 15.25 -17.16 -3.33
CA ASP A 106 16.51 -17.67 -3.89
C ASP A 106 17.10 -16.59 -4.82
N VAL A 107 17.94 -15.73 -4.20
CA VAL A 107 18.54 -14.56 -4.86
C VAL A 107 19.46 -14.98 -6.00
N GLU A 108 20.23 -16.06 -5.85
CA GLU A 108 21.17 -16.50 -6.88
C GLU A 108 20.44 -16.97 -8.14
N LYS A 109 19.36 -17.72 -7.97
CA LYS A 109 18.49 -18.18 -9.08
C LYS A 109 17.79 -17.02 -9.80
N ASN A 110 17.45 -15.95 -9.08
CA ASN A 110 16.65 -14.84 -9.58
C ASN A 110 17.46 -13.55 -9.82
N LYS A 111 18.79 -13.62 -9.71
CA LYS A 111 19.69 -12.47 -9.90
C LYS A 111 19.51 -11.87 -11.30
N ASP A 112 19.39 -10.52 -11.34
CA ASP A 112 19.28 -9.76 -12.59
C ASP A 112 18.17 -10.28 -13.54
N ARG A 113 17.07 -10.83 -12.98
CA ARG A 113 15.98 -11.44 -13.74
C ARG A 113 15.00 -10.42 -14.31
N PHE A 114 14.72 -9.34 -13.57
CA PHE A 114 13.62 -8.43 -13.87
C PHE A 114 14.10 -7.06 -14.34
N ASP A 115 13.48 -6.55 -15.42
CA ASP A 115 13.67 -5.19 -15.91
C ASP A 115 12.85 -4.19 -15.08
N LEU A 116 11.69 -4.63 -14.60
CA LEU A 116 10.74 -3.83 -13.84
C LEU A 116 10.20 -4.68 -12.69
N ILE A 117 10.20 -4.12 -11.48
CA ILE A 117 9.57 -4.74 -10.31
C ILE A 117 8.50 -3.78 -9.77
N ILE A 118 7.31 -4.31 -9.51
CA ILE A 118 6.22 -3.61 -8.82
C ILE A 118 5.98 -4.33 -7.50
N SER A 119 6.01 -3.63 -6.37
CA SER A 119 5.61 -4.16 -5.06
C SER A 119 4.65 -3.19 -4.41
N TRP A 120 3.38 -3.47 -4.55
CA TRP A 120 2.32 -2.50 -4.24
C TRP A 120 1.43 -2.96 -3.11
N GLY A 121 1.62 -2.40 -1.93
CA GLY A 121 0.86 -2.77 -0.74
C GLY A 121 1.38 -4.05 -0.07
N VAL A 122 2.71 -4.29 -0.07
CA VAL A 122 3.29 -5.57 0.36
C VAL A 122 4.44 -5.39 1.36
N ILE A 123 5.41 -4.55 1.03
CA ILE A 123 6.67 -4.42 1.79
C ILE A 123 6.42 -4.09 3.28
N HIS A 124 5.41 -3.30 3.57
CA HIS A 124 5.06 -2.91 4.93
C HIS A 124 4.38 -4.03 5.76
N HIS A 125 4.03 -5.14 5.14
CA HIS A 125 3.52 -6.34 5.80
C HIS A 125 4.61 -7.39 6.08
N LEU A 126 5.82 -7.19 5.56
CA LEU A 126 6.94 -8.10 5.80
C LEU A 126 7.50 -7.90 7.22
N VAL A 127 7.89 -8.99 7.88
CA VAL A 127 8.58 -8.95 9.17
C VAL A 127 9.90 -8.16 9.11
N ASP A 128 10.57 -8.19 7.96
CA ASP A 128 11.78 -7.43 7.65
C ASP A 128 11.66 -6.80 6.27
N SER A 129 11.15 -5.57 6.25
CA SER A 129 10.96 -4.78 5.04
C SER A 129 12.28 -4.50 4.31
N VAL A 130 13.36 -4.29 5.05
CA VAL A 130 14.71 -4.03 4.47
C VAL A 130 15.22 -5.26 3.73
N LYS A 131 15.07 -6.44 4.34
CA LYS A 131 15.45 -7.71 3.70
C LYS A 131 14.61 -7.97 2.44
N GLY A 132 13.30 -7.72 2.50
CA GLY A 132 12.42 -7.84 1.33
C GLY A 132 12.87 -6.92 0.19
N LEU A 133 13.13 -5.65 0.48
CA LEU A 133 13.65 -4.69 -0.51
C LEU A 133 15.01 -5.11 -1.08
N LYS A 134 15.93 -5.58 -0.23
CA LYS A 134 17.25 -6.06 -0.64
C LYS A 134 17.16 -7.28 -1.56
N ASN A 135 16.29 -8.24 -1.25
CA ASN A 135 16.07 -9.42 -2.07
C ASN A 135 15.52 -9.02 -3.45
N LEU A 136 14.49 -8.16 -3.48
CA LEU A 136 13.92 -7.66 -4.73
C LEU A 136 14.96 -6.84 -5.53
N GLY A 137 15.76 -6.01 -4.86
CA GLY A 137 16.84 -5.26 -5.49
C GLY A 137 17.88 -6.16 -6.15
N SER A 138 18.19 -7.31 -5.55
CA SER A 138 19.11 -8.30 -6.13
C SER A 138 18.52 -8.98 -7.38
N CYS A 139 17.20 -9.14 -7.42
CA CYS A 139 16.49 -9.68 -8.59
C CYS A 139 16.30 -8.66 -9.71
N LEU A 140 16.46 -7.36 -9.42
CA LEU A 140 16.34 -6.28 -10.39
C LEU A 140 17.61 -6.20 -11.25
N LYS A 141 17.47 -6.04 -12.56
CA LYS A 141 18.60 -5.76 -13.45
C LYS A 141 19.26 -4.43 -13.10
N ARG A 142 20.52 -4.22 -13.52
CA ARG A 142 21.29 -3.01 -13.21
C ARG A 142 20.57 -1.74 -13.66
N ASP A 143 19.99 -1.74 -14.87
CA ASP A 143 19.25 -0.60 -15.44
C ASP A 143 17.75 -0.69 -15.20
N GLY A 144 17.32 -1.61 -14.32
CA GLY A 144 15.92 -1.82 -13.99
C GLY A 144 15.36 -0.76 -13.04
N LEU A 145 14.03 -0.69 -12.97
CA LEU A 145 13.30 0.17 -12.04
C LEU A 145 12.43 -0.67 -11.12
N MET A 146 12.31 -0.25 -9.86
CA MET A 146 11.37 -0.85 -8.93
C MET A 146 10.44 0.22 -8.35
N TYR A 147 9.13 -0.03 -8.44
CA TYR A 147 8.07 0.78 -7.86
C TYR A 147 7.57 0.11 -6.60
N VAL A 148 7.56 0.85 -5.52
CA VAL A 148 7.10 0.36 -4.21
C VAL A 148 6.03 1.28 -3.67
N LEU A 149 4.91 0.69 -3.24
CA LEU A 149 3.88 1.41 -2.48
C LEU A 149 3.79 0.84 -1.07
N VAL A 150 3.90 1.73 -0.09
CA VAL A 150 3.70 1.43 1.34
C VAL A 150 2.66 2.38 1.94
N TYR A 151 2.03 1.98 3.03
CA TYR A 151 1.03 2.82 3.70
C TYR A 151 1.71 3.92 4.53
N GLY A 152 1.15 5.12 4.41
CA GLY A 152 1.67 6.34 5.04
C GLY A 152 1.15 6.53 6.47
N LEU A 153 2.04 7.00 7.35
CA LEU A 153 1.73 7.28 8.76
C LEU A 153 0.87 8.54 8.96
N LEU A 154 1.03 9.54 8.08
CA LEU A 154 0.54 10.90 8.32
C LEU A 154 -0.88 11.17 7.80
N ALA A 155 -1.50 10.24 7.08
CA ALA A 155 -2.86 10.44 6.60
C ALA A 155 -3.89 10.34 7.72
N LEU A 156 -4.90 11.21 7.67
CA LEU A 156 -6.07 11.11 8.55
C LEU A 156 -6.74 9.75 8.45
N GLU A 157 -6.78 9.17 7.26
CA GLU A 157 -7.33 7.84 6.99
C GLU A 157 -6.56 6.74 7.75
N THR A 158 -5.24 6.83 7.80
CA THR A 158 -4.39 5.89 8.56
C THR A 158 -4.66 6.00 10.06
N TYR A 159 -4.82 7.23 10.56
CA TYR A 159 -5.17 7.46 11.96
C TYR A 159 -6.55 6.86 12.31
N GLU A 160 -7.54 7.02 11.44
CA GLU A 160 -8.86 6.43 11.63
C GLU A 160 -8.79 4.89 11.67
N VAL A 161 -8.05 4.27 10.77
CA VAL A 161 -7.85 2.81 10.75
C VAL A 161 -7.22 2.31 12.05
N LYS A 162 -6.22 3.02 12.59
CA LYS A 162 -5.61 2.70 13.89
C LYS A 162 -6.60 2.71 15.03
N LEU A 163 -7.38 3.77 15.14
CA LEU A 163 -8.39 3.88 16.19
C LEU A 163 -9.42 2.75 16.12
N PHE A 164 -9.80 2.35 14.89
CA PHE A 164 -10.68 1.19 14.71
C PHE A 164 -10.05 -0.11 15.17
N ARG A 165 -8.78 -0.33 14.82
CA ARG A 165 -8.02 -1.50 15.29
C ARG A 165 -7.96 -1.52 16.82
N GLU A 166 -7.65 -0.39 17.45
CA GLU A 166 -7.64 -0.28 18.92
C GLU A 166 -9.00 -0.64 19.54
N VAL A 167 -10.11 -0.16 18.95
CA VAL A 167 -11.46 -0.50 19.43
C VAL A 167 -11.72 -1.99 19.30
N ILE A 168 -11.39 -2.61 18.15
CA ILE A 168 -11.59 -4.03 17.93
C ILE A 168 -10.75 -4.86 18.91
N HIS A 169 -9.47 -4.54 19.08
CA HIS A 169 -8.60 -5.26 20.03
C HIS A 169 -8.97 -5.02 21.51
N THR A 170 -9.56 -3.86 21.83
CA THR A 170 -10.09 -3.60 23.17
C THR A 170 -11.33 -4.44 23.44
N LEU A 171 -12.20 -4.61 22.44
CA LEU A 171 -13.41 -5.43 22.54
C LEU A 171 -13.12 -6.94 22.44
N LEU A 172 -12.07 -7.30 21.74
CA LEU A 172 -11.61 -8.68 21.50
C LEU A 172 -10.13 -8.79 21.84
N PRO A 173 -9.77 -9.03 23.11
CA PRO A 173 -8.38 -9.28 23.52
C PRO A 173 -7.80 -10.48 22.78
N ASP A 174 -6.48 -10.58 22.68
CA ASP A 174 -5.76 -11.59 21.86
C ASP A 174 -6.19 -13.04 22.18
N ASN A 175 -6.50 -13.34 23.43
CA ASN A 175 -6.97 -14.65 23.86
C ASN A 175 -8.41 -14.98 23.42
N GLU A 176 -9.20 -13.99 23.01
CA GLU A 176 -10.57 -14.14 22.52
C GLU A 176 -10.71 -13.84 21.03
N PHE A 177 -9.65 -13.29 20.42
CA PHE A 177 -9.67 -12.85 19.04
C PHE A 177 -9.76 -14.04 18.07
N THR A 178 -10.71 -13.95 17.15
CA THR A 178 -10.75 -14.70 15.89
C THR A 178 -11.13 -13.77 14.76
N TYR A 179 -10.74 -14.06 13.52
CA TYR A 179 -11.11 -13.24 12.38
C TYR A 179 -12.63 -13.12 12.22
N GLU A 180 -13.39 -14.17 12.49
CA GLU A 180 -14.86 -14.17 12.42
C GLU A 180 -15.47 -13.20 13.43
N LYS A 181 -14.98 -13.21 14.66
CA LYS A 181 -15.41 -12.26 15.69
C LYS A 181 -15.01 -10.82 15.32
N GLY A 182 -13.78 -10.63 14.86
CA GLY A 182 -13.26 -9.33 14.42
C GLY A 182 -14.08 -8.75 13.26
N ILE A 183 -14.39 -9.55 12.25
CA ILE A 183 -15.27 -9.17 11.12
C ILE A 183 -16.64 -8.74 11.65
N ARG A 184 -17.24 -9.52 12.56
CA ARG A 184 -18.54 -9.19 13.14
C ARG A 184 -18.51 -7.86 13.89
N VAL A 185 -17.50 -7.63 14.72
CA VAL A 185 -17.32 -6.34 15.43
C VAL A 185 -17.16 -5.19 14.43
N ALA A 186 -16.33 -5.34 13.41
CA ALA A 186 -16.14 -4.32 12.38
C ALA A 186 -17.45 -4.02 11.61
N GLN A 187 -18.25 -5.04 11.30
CA GLN A 187 -19.57 -4.88 10.67
C GLN A 187 -20.56 -4.15 11.57
N GLU A 188 -20.60 -4.49 12.86
CA GLU A 188 -21.49 -3.81 13.83
C GLU A 188 -21.09 -2.33 13.99
N ILE A 189 -19.81 -2.02 14.11
CA ILE A 189 -19.32 -0.62 14.15
C ILE A 189 -19.73 0.13 12.86
N LYS A 190 -19.59 -0.51 11.69
CA LYS A 190 -20.02 0.06 10.41
C LYS A 190 -21.54 0.33 10.37
N ASN A 191 -22.34 -0.53 10.97
CA ASN A 191 -23.80 -0.34 11.05
C ASN A 191 -24.15 0.82 12.00
N LEU A 192 -23.45 0.97 13.12
CA LEU A 192 -23.62 2.12 14.02
C LEU A 192 -23.38 3.44 13.27
N SER A 193 -22.41 3.50 12.37
CA SER A 193 -22.13 4.70 11.57
C SER A 193 -23.28 5.12 10.66
N LYS A 194 -24.07 4.16 10.16
CA LYS A 194 -25.26 4.43 9.32
C LYS A 194 -26.44 4.99 10.12
N MET A 195 -26.51 4.66 11.41
CA MET A 195 -27.59 5.13 12.31
C MET A 195 -27.38 6.57 12.78
N VAL A 196 -26.15 7.09 12.61
CA VAL A 196 -25.79 8.42 13.06
C VAL A 196 -25.99 9.44 11.95
N ASN A 197 -27.21 9.99 11.89
CA ASN A 197 -27.52 11.09 10.97
C ASN A 197 -27.12 12.44 11.58
N ILE A 198 -25.85 12.84 11.39
CA ILE A 198 -25.36 14.13 11.85
C ILE A 198 -25.47 15.16 10.72
N SER A 199 -26.14 16.29 11.00
CA SER A 199 -26.20 17.43 10.10
C SER A 199 -24.77 17.89 9.68
N PRO A 200 -24.54 18.24 8.39
CA PRO A 200 -23.26 18.75 7.92
C PRO A 200 -22.71 19.92 8.74
N TRP A 201 -23.59 20.76 9.30
CA TRP A 201 -23.24 21.90 10.17
C TRP A 201 -22.65 21.44 11.53
N LYS A 202 -23.23 20.43 12.15
CA LYS A 202 -22.69 19.87 13.40
C LYS A 202 -21.32 19.25 13.19
N ASP A 203 -21.09 18.63 12.03
CA ASP A 203 -19.79 18.10 11.62
C ASP A 203 -18.72 19.18 11.49
N PHE A 204 -19.06 20.26 10.81
CA PHE A 204 -18.18 21.41 10.63
C PHE A 204 -17.80 22.06 11.97
N ILE A 205 -18.79 22.28 12.85
CA ILE A 205 -18.54 22.84 14.19
C ILE A 205 -17.69 21.90 15.04
N MET A 206 -17.90 20.58 14.98
CA MET A 206 -17.07 19.61 15.71
C MET A 206 -15.62 19.58 15.20
N ARG A 207 -15.40 19.71 13.88
CA ARG A 207 -14.05 19.79 13.29
C ARG A 207 -13.32 21.06 13.72
N ILE A 208 -14.02 22.20 13.80
CA ILE A 208 -13.45 23.46 14.32
C ILE A 208 -13.13 23.33 15.81
N LYS A 209 -14.03 22.78 16.62
CA LYS A 209 -13.76 22.51 18.05
C LYS A 209 -12.57 21.57 18.24
N TRP A 210 -12.48 20.51 17.46
CA TRP A 210 -11.34 19.58 17.51
C TRP A 210 -10.00 20.25 17.17
N PHE A 211 -10.01 21.18 16.22
CA PHE A 211 -8.82 21.96 15.85
C PHE A 211 -8.39 22.98 16.93
N LEU A 212 -9.35 23.49 17.69
CA LEU A 212 -9.12 24.53 18.70
C LEU A 212 -8.89 23.98 20.13
N ASP A 213 -9.34 22.79 20.42
CA ASP A 213 -9.36 22.21 21.76
C ASP A 213 -8.34 21.06 21.87
N ARG A 214 -7.27 21.27 22.66
CA ARG A 214 -6.24 20.26 22.89
C ARG A 214 -6.65 19.14 23.88
N ASP A 215 -7.76 19.32 24.60
CA ASP A 215 -8.36 18.32 25.51
C ASP A 215 -9.59 17.68 24.86
N VAL A 216 -9.36 16.88 23.85
CA VAL A 216 -10.46 16.21 23.13
C VAL A 216 -10.96 15.01 23.94
N ASP A 217 -12.23 15.07 24.35
CA ASP A 217 -12.92 13.94 24.99
C ASP A 217 -12.90 12.70 24.04
N LYS A 218 -12.40 11.57 24.55
CA LYS A 218 -12.32 10.29 23.80
C LYS A 218 -13.65 9.88 23.16
N LYS A 219 -14.79 10.28 23.76
CA LYS A 219 -16.12 10.07 23.17
C LYS A 219 -16.35 10.84 21.88
N GLN A 220 -15.82 12.06 21.78
CA GLN A 220 -15.95 12.88 20.54
C GLN A 220 -15.09 12.31 19.41
N ILE A 221 -13.91 11.76 19.72
CA ILE A 221 -13.07 11.06 18.77
C ILE A 221 -13.80 9.82 18.25
N LEU A 222 -14.35 9.00 19.12
CA LEU A 222 -15.11 7.81 18.75
C LEU A 222 -16.30 8.15 17.84
N TRP A 223 -17.02 9.24 18.13
CA TRP A 223 -18.11 9.75 17.31
C TRP A 223 -17.66 10.19 15.91
N GLN A 224 -16.53 10.86 15.78
CA GLN A 224 -15.96 11.25 14.47
C GLN A 224 -15.53 10.03 13.67
N ILE A 225 -14.92 9.04 14.33
CA ILE A 225 -14.51 7.77 13.71
C ILE A 225 -15.74 7.05 13.15
N ILE A 226 -16.77 6.83 13.95
CA ILE A 226 -18.00 6.15 13.54
C ILE A 226 -18.65 6.86 12.35
N LYS A 227 -18.66 8.17 12.32
CA LYS A 227 -19.23 8.96 11.24
C LYS A 227 -18.45 8.89 9.94
N ASN A 228 -17.13 8.98 10.02
CA ASN A 228 -16.25 8.95 8.86
C ASN A 228 -16.18 7.56 8.24
N PHE A 229 -16.26 6.51 9.06
CA PHE A 229 -16.34 5.13 8.61
C PHE A 229 -17.55 4.86 7.70
N GLY A 230 -18.70 5.47 7.96
CA GLY A 230 -19.87 5.38 7.09
C GLY A 230 -19.75 6.14 5.77
N LYS A 231 -18.88 7.15 5.70
CA LYS A 231 -18.59 7.98 4.51
C LYS A 231 -17.31 7.60 3.80
N ALA A 232 -16.43 6.84 4.46
CA ALA A 232 -15.15 6.46 3.90
C ALA A 232 -15.35 5.70 2.59
N LYS A 233 -14.49 5.96 1.63
CA LYS A 233 -14.31 5.21 0.38
C LYS A 233 -14.09 3.69 0.60
N TYR A 234 -13.93 3.28 1.84
CA TYR A 234 -13.84 1.89 2.30
C TYR A 234 -15.22 1.20 2.27
N SER A 235 -15.90 1.31 1.14
CA SER A 235 -17.14 0.58 0.89
C SER A 235 -16.89 -0.90 0.59
N SER A 236 -15.81 -1.49 1.12
CA SER A 236 -15.66 -2.94 1.07
C SER A 236 -16.84 -3.54 1.83
N THR A 237 -17.83 -3.98 1.06
CA THR A 237 -18.98 -4.74 1.57
C THR A 237 -18.59 -6.18 1.88
N TYR A 238 -17.35 -6.57 1.59
CA TYR A 238 -16.83 -7.91 1.70
C TYR A 238 -15.92 -8.05 2.92
N ASP A 239 -16.06 -9.15 3.64
CA ASP A 239 -15.27 -9.52 4.81
C ASP A 239 -13.75 -9.45 4.57
N ILE A 240 -13.31 -9.79 3.36
CA ILE A 240 -11.91 -9.75 2.93
C ILE A 240 -11.30 -8.35 3.06
N GLY A 241 -12.04 -7.32 2.63
CA GLY A 241 -11.55 -5.94 2.75
C GLY A 241 -11.54 -5.42 4.20
N LEU A 242 -12.43 -5.92 5.07
CA LEU A 242 -12.40 -5.62 6.49
C LEU A 242 -11.18 -6.29 7.16
N VAL A 243 -10.85 -7.51 6.77
CA VAL A 243 -9.67 -8.24 7.27
C VAL A 243 -8.39 -7.52 6.86
N ASP A 244 -8.24 -7.17 5.59
CA ASP A 244 -7.05 -6.48 5.08
C ASP A 244 -6.85 -5.11 5.76
N LEU A 245 -7.92 -4.34 5.93
CA LEU A 245 -7.83 -2.98 6.46
C LEU A 245 -7.73 -2.92 7.99
N PHE A 246 -8.55 -3.68 8.71
CA PHE A 246 -8.72 -3.52 10.16
C PHE A 246 -8.17 -4.67 11.00
N LEU A 247 -7.97 -5.85 10.42
CA LEU A 247 -7.58 -7.05 11.14
C LEU A 247 -6.24 -7.61 10.66
N HIS A 248 -5.43 -6.79 9.98
CA HIS A 248 -4.17 -7.25 9.41
C HIS A 248 -3.22 -7.75 10.51
N ALA A 249 -2.59 -8.90 10.27
CA ALA A 249 -1.74 -9.59 11.26
C ALA A 249 -0.44 -8.84 11.57
N HIS A 250 0.10 -8.06 10.61
CA HIS A 250 1.31 -7.24 10.78
C HIS A 250 1.34 -6.11 9.77
N GLU A 251 1.62 -4.89 10.23
CA GLU A 251 1.78 -3.71 9.38
C GLU A 251 2.77 -2.72 9.98
N LYS A 252 3.74 -2.30 9.17
CA LYS A 252 4.68 -1.20 9.47
C LYS A 252 4.21 0.05 8.74
N GLU A 253 3.98 1.11 9.47
CA GLU A 253 3.59 2.39 8.88
C GLU A 253 4.82 3.21 8.50
N TYR A 254 4.72 3.97 7.41
CA TYR A 254 5.82 4.73 6.85
C TYR A 254 5.57 6.23 6.88
N ASN A 255 6.62 6.98 7.14
CA ASN A 255 6.82 8.34 6.69
C ASN A 255 7.99 8.36 5.69
N ILE A 256 8.21 9.49 5.04
CA ILE A 256 9.27 9.58 4.02
C ILE A 256 10.67 9.30 4.57
N ASP A 257 10.95 9.62 5.84
CA ASP A 257 12.24 9.31 6.46
C ASP A 257 12.47 7.79 6.54
N LEU A 258 11.45 7.04 6.99
CA LEU A 258 11.52 5.58 7.07
C LEU A 258 11.63 4.94 5.69
N VAL A 259 10.96 5.51 4.66
CA VAL A 259 11.13 5.07 3.27
C VAL A 259 12.59 5.23 2.83
N LEU A 260 13.17 6.42 3.03
CA LEU A 260 14.56 6.71 2.64
C LEU A 260 15.55 5.82 3.39
N ASP A 261 15.35 5.64 4.69
CA ASP A 261 16.22 4.81 5.53
C ASP A 261 16.17 3.32 5.12
N ASP A 262 14.99 2.77 4.87
CA ASP A 262 14.85 1.37 4.47
C ASP A 262 15.42 1.13 3.06
N VAL A 263 15.24 2.07 2.14
CA VAL A 263 15.81 2.03 0.78
C VAL A 263 17.36 2.05 0.85
N GLU A 264 17.94 2.94 1.66
CA GLU A 264 19.38 3.04 1.85
C GLU A 264 19.96 1.77 2.49
N LYS A 265 19.34 1.27 3.58
CA LYS A 265 19.73 0.02 4.25
C LYS A 265 19.64 -1.20 3.33
N ALA A 266 18.69 -1.19 2.40
CA ALA A 266 18.56 -2.24 1.38
C ALA A 266 19.63 -2.14 0.27
N GLY A 267 20.48 -1.10 0.27
CA GLY A 267 21.48 -0.85 -0.78
C GLY A 267 20.87 -0.40 -2.09
N LEU A 268 19.72 0.26 -2.04
CA LEU A 268 19.01 0.80 -3.20
C LEU A 268 19.14 2.33 -3.25
N ARG A 269 18.95 2.90 -4.43
CA ARG A 269 18.90 4.35 -4.64
C ARG A 269 17.47 4.81 -4.84
N PHE A 270 16.98 5.68 -3.94
CA PHE A 270 15.73 6.39 -4.13
C PHE A 270 15.83 7.34 -5.33
N ILE A 271 14.85 7.33 -6.21
CA ILE A 271 14.78 8.22 -7.38
C ILE A 271 13.84 9.38 -7.06
N ASP A 272 12.56 9.07 -6.85
CA ASP A 272 11.53 10.05 -6.50
C ASP A 272 10.28 9.39 -5.89
N SER A 273 9.41 10.24 -5.35
CA SER A 273 8.03 9.89 -4.99
C SER A 273 7.10 10.24 -6.15
N ILE A 274 6.16 9.35 -6.46
CA ILE A 274 5.27 9.49 -7.61
C ILE A 274 3.95 10.17 -7.21
N ASP A 275 3.53 9.99 -5.95
CA ASP A 275 2.24 10.50 -5.43
C ASP A 275 2.38 11.80 -4.65
N MET A 276 3.59 12.29 -4.44
CA MET A 276 3.86 13.56 -3.80
C MET A 276 4.22 14.63 -4.84
N PRO A 277 3.94 15.91 -4.57
CA PRO A 277 4.48 17.01 -5.35
C PRO A 277 6.01 16.92 -5.44
N LYS A 278 6.58 17.35 -6.54
CA LYS A 278 8.04 17.34 -6.76
C LYS A 278 8.71 18.59 -6.19
N ASP A 279 7.91 19.66 -6.04
CA ASP A 279 8.36 20.96 -5.58
C ASP A 279 7.24 21.68 -4.81
N ILE A 280 7.63 22.58 -3.91
CA ILE A 280 6.67 23.40 -3.14
C ILE A 280 5.86 24.33 -4.04
N ALA A 281 6.38 24.69 -5.21
CA ALA A 281 5.68 25.52 -6.19
C ALA A 281 4.41 24.87 -6.74
N GLU A 282 4.28 23.53 -6.64
CA GLU A 282 3.05 22.83 -6.99
C GLU A 282 1.94 22.99 -5.94
N ILE A 283 2.30 23.43 -4.73
CA ILE A 283 1.38 23.62 -3.59
C ILE A 283 1.15 25.10 -3.30
N SER A 284 2.16 25.95 -3.50
CA SER A 284 2.15 27.36 -3.10
C SER A 284 2.80 28.25 -4.16
N GLN A 285 2.17 29.39 -4.44
CA GLN A 285 2.72 30.45 -5.31
C GLN A 285 3.63 31.43 -4.58
N SER A 286 3.89 31.24 -3.28
CA SER A 286 4.72 32.12 -2.47
C SER A 286 6.19 32.03 -2.84
N LYS A 287 6.75 33.09 -3.42
CA LYS A 287 8.19 33.18 -3.71
C LYS A 287 9.04 33.03 -2.45
N TYR A 288 8.59 33.58 -1.33
CA TYR A 288 9.30 33.49 -0.06
C TYR A 288 9.40 32.02 0.44
N LEU A 289 8.29 31.27 0.37
CA LEU A 289 8.34 29.84 0.72
C LEU A 289 9.25 29.05 -0.22
N LYS A 290 9.24 29.36 -1.51
CA LYS A 290 10.12 28.72 -2.50
C LYS A 290 11.61 28.97 -2.20
N GLU A 291 11.97 30.23 -1.88
CA GLU A 291 13.35 30.58 -1.51
C GLU A 291 13.83 29.84 -0.25
N LEU A 292 12.97 29.67 0.76
CA LEU A 292 13.29 28.92 1.96
C LEU A 292 13.42 27.41 1.65
N PHE A 293 12.50 26.88 0.85
CA PHE A 293 12.47 25.48 0.47
C PHE A 293 13.72 25.08 -0.34
N ASP A 294 14.18 25.93 -1.28
CA ASP A 294 15.34 25.65 -2.13
C ASP A 294 16.67 25.63 -1.36
N LYS A 295 16.71 26.22 -0.15
CA LYS A 295 17.88 26.16 0.74
C LYS A 295 17.99 24.82 1.50
N LEU A 296 16.96 24.00 1.50
CA LEU A 296 16.93 22.75 2.21
C LEU A 296 17.54 21.63 1.37
N ASP A 297 18.14 20.64 2.05
CA ASP A 297 18.50 19.38 1.42
C ASP A 297 17.26 18.61 0.95
N ARG A 298 17.47 17.65 0.04
CA ARG A 298 16.37 16.91 -0.58
C ARG A 298 15.52 16.15 0.43
N ARG A 299 16.11 15.61 1.49
CA ARG A 299 15.38 14.88 2.54
C ARG A 299 14.39 15.78 3.27
N ASN A 300 14.82 16.96 3.67
CA ASN A 300 13.98 17.95 4.33
C ASN A 300 12.90 18.53 3.39
N GLN A 301 13.22 18.71 2.10
CA GLN A 301 12.23 19.06 1.09
C GLN A 301 11.12 18.00 1.00
N LEU A 302 11.46 16.73 0.92
CA LEU A 302 10.49 15.63 0.86
C LEU A 302 9.62 15.55 2.11
N LYS A 303 10.18 15.78 3.31
CA LYS A 303 9.39 15.87 4.57
C LYS A 303 8.35 16.95 4.55
N ILE A 304 8.69 18.13 4.03
CA ILE A 304 7.75 19.24 3.91
C ILE A 304 6.63 18.89 2.92
N LEU A 305 7.00 18.35 1.75
CA LEU A 305 6.03 17.96 0.73
C LEU A 305 5.08 16.87 1.23
N GLU A 306 5.58 15.87 1.95
CA GLU A 306 4.78 14.83 2.58
C GLU A 306 3.71 15.41 3.52
N ARG A 307 4.12 16.31 4.42
CA ARG A 307 3.22 16.93 5.40
C ARG A 307 2.18 17.84 4.77
N LEU A 308 2.57 18.59 3.75
CA LEU A 308 1.67 19.50 3.07
C LEU A 308 0.70 18.80 2.10
N SER A 309 1.09 17.66 1.52
CA SER A 309 0.24 16.89 0.62
C SER A 309 -0.67 15.89 1.34
N ASN A 310 -0.52 15.71 2.66
CA ASN A 310 -1.27 14.72 3.45
C ASN A 310 -1.21 13.31 2.82
N ALA A 311 -0.01 12.84 2.52
CA ALA A 311 0.21 11.59 1.80
C ALA A 311 -0.26 10.38 2.63
N GLY A 312 -1.33 9.73 2.19
CA GLY A 312 -1.91 8.52 2.82
C GLY A 312 -1.14 7.25 2.51
N HIS A 313 -0.25 7.32 1.54
CA HIS A 313 0.65 6.25 1.14
C HIS A 313 1.85 6.85 0.42
N HIS A 314 2.92 6.08 0.31
CA HIS A 314 4.11 6.45 -0.44
C HIS A 314 4.28 5.50 -1.62
N LEU A 315 4.02 5.99 -2.83
CA LEU A 315 4.43 5.34 -4.06
C LEU A 315 5.74 5.96 -4.53
N PHE A 316 6.81 5.20 -4.52
CA PHE A 316 8.14 5.68 -4.87
C PHE A 316 8.85 4.74 -5.83
N CYS A 317 9.81 5.32 -6.55
CA CYS A 317 10.66 4.62 -7.50
C CYS A 317 12.08 4.51 -6.96
N VAL A 318 12.65 3.33 -7.08
CA VAL A 318 14.06 3.05 -6.70
C VAL A 318 14.75 2.28 -7.82
N LYS A 319 16.10 2.27 -7.78
CA LYS A 319 16.94 1.46 -8.63
C LYS A 319 18.16 0.95 -7.88
N ARG A 320 18.92 0.05 -8.49
CA ARG A 320 20.24 -0.31 -8.01
C ARG A 320 21.21 0.88 -8.16
N PRO A 321 22.21 1.03 -7.29
CA PRO A 321 23.23 2.05 -7.38
C PRO A 321 24.10 1.90 -8.63
#